data_cb8ff36c963df610537cceb3af646b56
#
_entry.id   cb8ff36c963df610537cceb3af646b56
#
_cell.length_a   1.000
_cell.length_b   1.000
_cell.length_c   1.000
_cell.angle_alpha   90.00
_cell.angle_beta   90.00
_cell.angle_gamma   90.00
#
_symmetry.space_group_name_H-M   'P 1'
#
loop_
_entity.id
_entity.type
_entity.pdbx_description
1 polymer ?
#
loop_
_entity_poly.entity_id
_entity_poly.type
_entity_poly.pdbx_seq_one_letter_code
_entity_poly.pdbx_strand_id
1 'polypeptide(L)'
;MAHLASSFASYETFLRGADAFWSVDLGAMNNSGVTGDALLSVNTEEDGTRYLNISISAAGLTPDVRHAQHVHGTFDAEGNPSDARMPVIADDADQDGFVEVLEGLAAYGDILLPLTDGDGVLPMTRSDGTMNFIQSYELGDASNFFSPVSGNDYTAADLMPVENREIVLHVQSVGSGFGEGTGGEINGSQDGYVGLLPVAAGEIEGTNRAQALDILED
;
A
#
# COMPACT_ATOMS: atom_id res chain seq x y z
N MET A 1 6.73 -17.88 -16.02
CA MET A 1 5.37 -17.28 -16.02
C MET A 1 5.07 -16.86 -14.60
N ALA A 2 4.86 -15.58 -14.38
CA ALA A 2 4.48 -15.11 -13.07
C ALA A 2 3.20 -15.83 -12.62
N HIS A 3 3.21 -16.41 -11.44
CA HIS A 3 2.02 -16.95 -10.81
C HIS A 3 1.21 -15.79 -10.27
N LEU A 4 0.18 -15.40 -10.98
CA LEU A 4 -0.78 -14.44 -10.48
C LEU A 4 -1.75 -15.18 -9.57
N ALA A 5 -1.75 -14.81 -8.30
CA ALA A 5 -2.82 -15.21 -7.40
C ALA A 5 -4.09 -14.46 -7.83
N SER A 6 -4.89 -15.07 -8.66
CA SER A 6 -6.10 -14.46 -9.23
C SER A 6 -7.36 -14.73 -8.41
N SER A 7 -7.23 -15.51 -7.34
CA SER A 7 -8.33 -15.85 -6.45
C SER A 7 -7.84 -16.11 -5.03
N PHE A 8 -8.73 -16.01 -4.08
CA PHE A 8 -8.47 -16.33 -2.67
C PHE A 8 -7.88 -17.74 -2.47
N ALA A 9 -8.42 -18.74 -3.18
CA ALA A 9 -7.92 -20.12 -3.11
C ALA A 9 -6.47 -20.24 -3.64
N SER A 10 -6.10 -19.48 -4.68
CA SER A 10 -4.74 -19.44 -5.20
C SER A 10 -3.79 -18.81 -4.21
N TYR A 11 -4.21 -17.70 -3.57
CA TYR A 11 -3.40 -17.04 -2.56
C TYR A 11 -3.18 -17.93 -1.32
N GLU A 12 -4.21 -18.63 -0.86
CA GLU A 12 -4.06 -19.60 0.24
C GLU A 12 -3.02 -20.69 -0.11
N THR A 13 -2.98 -21.13 -1.35
CA THR A 13 -1.97 -22.10 -1.81
C THR A 13 -0.56 -21.51 -1.72
N PHE A 14 -0.35 -20.29 -2.15
CA PHE A 14 0.94 -19.59 -1.98
C PHE A 14 1.30 -19.46 -0.51
N LEU A 15 0.38 -19.00 0.31
CA LEU A 15 0.59 -18.83 1.74
C LEU A 15 1.02 -20.13 2.44
N ARG A 16 0.40 -21.26 2.08
CA ARG A 16 0.78 -22.57 2.62
C ARG A 16 2.19 -23.02 2.25
N GLY A 17 2.67 -22.62 1.07
CA GLY A 17 4.02 -22.92 0.57
C GLY A 17 5.07 -21.85 0.85
N ALA A 18 4.71 -20.74 1.49
CA ALA A 18 5.61 -19.61 1.63
C ALA A 18 6.72 -19.82 2.66
N ASP A 19 7.85 -19.16 2.41
CA ASP A 19 9.05 -19.15 3.25
C ASP A 19 8.96 -18.14 4.39
N ALA A 20 8.25 -17.03 4.17
CA ALA A 20 8.08 -15.92 5.12
C ALA A 20 6.69 -15.29 4.98
N PHE A 21 6.22 -14.66 6.06
CA PHE A 21 4.87 -14.09 6.16
C PHE A 21 4.90 -12.77 6.92
N TRP A 22 4.03 -11.84 6.48
CA TRP A 22 3.80 -10.57 7.15
C TRP A 22 2.31 -10.22 7.07
N SER A 23 1.87 -9.42 8.03
CA SER A 23 0.53 -8.84 8.06
C SER A 23 0.59 -7.33 8.23
N VAL A 24 -0.47 -6.67 7.84
CA VAL A 24 -0.68 -5.22 8.01
C VAL A 24 -2.09 -5.00 8.51
N ASP A 25 -2.23 -4.23 9.56
CA ASP A 25 -3.51 -3.65 9.99
C ASP A 25 -3.61 -2.24 9.40
N LEU A 26 -4.54 -2.04 8.47
CA LEU A 26 -4.72 -0.77 7.76
C LEU A 26 -5.60 0.17 8.59
N GLY A 27 -4.97 1.10 9.27
CA GLY A 27 -5.64 2.15 10.03
C GLY A 27 -6.09 3.32 9.16
N ALA A 28 -7.28 3.88 9.47
CA ALA A 28 -7.83 5.03 8.75
C ALA A 28 -6.92 6.26 8.89
N MET A 29 -6.70 6.95 7.77
CA MET A 29 -6.09 8.28 7.69
C MET A 29 -7.13 9.33 7.26
N ASN A 30 -6.86 10.59 7.59
CA ASN A 30 -7.62 11.74 7.07
C ASN A 30 -9.14 11.63 7.27
N ASN A 31 -9.54 11.05 8.41
CA ASN A 31 -10.95 10.81 8.76
C ASN A 31 -11.74 10.01 7.69
N SER A 32 -11.05 9.22 6.89
CA SER A 32 -11.66 8.42 5.81
C SER A 32 -12.65 7.38 6.31
N GLY A 33 -12.38 6.80 7.49
CA GLY A 33 -13.09 5.64 8.01
C GLY A 33 -12.73 4.33 7.29
N VAL A 34 -11.72 4.34 6.43
CA VAL A 34 -11.23 3.14 5.73
C VAL A 34 -10.54 2.22 6.75
N THR A 35 -10.86 0.94 6.67
CA THR A 35 -10.20 -0.12 7.45
C THR A 35 -9.91 -1.29 6.54
N GLY A 36 -8.96 -2.13 6.93
CA GLY A 36 -8.65 -3.34 6.18
C GLY A 36 -7.40 -4.02 6.69
N ASP A 37 -7.05 -5.08 6.01
CA ASP A 37 -5.90 -5.91 6.31
C ASP A 37 -5.10 -6.18 5.04
N ALA A 38 -3.81 -6.40 5.19
CA ALA A 38 -3.01 -6.98 4.13
C ALA A 38 -2.21 -8.16 4.64
N LEU A 39 -2.00 -9.12 3.75
CA LEU A 39 -1.11 -10.24 3.95
C LEU A 39 -0.03 -10.25 2.89
N LEU A 40 1.21 -10.46 3.32
CA LEU A 40 2.32 -10.64 2.44
C LEU A 40 2.97 -12.00 2.69
N SER A 41 3.46 -12.61 1.63
CA SER A 41 4.27 -13.82 1.74
C SER A 41 5.35 -13.84 0.67
N VAL A 42 6.43 -14.56 0.94
CA VAL A 42 7.47 -14.83 -0.05
C VAL A 42 7.51 -16.31 -0.33
N ASN A 43 7.44 -16.66 -1.62
CA ASN A 43 7.64 -18.03 -2.10
C ASN A 43 8.91 -18.09 -2.94
N THR A 44 9.60 -19.23 -2.83
CA THR A 44 10.73 -19.58 -3.70
C THR A 44 10.33 -20.77 -4.57
N GLU A 45 10.37 -20.58 -5.89
CA GLU A 45 10.11 -21.66 -6.86
C GLU A 45 11.27 -22.64 -6.96
N GLU A 46 11.07 -23.80 -7.58
CA GLU A 46 12.09 -24.83 -7.75
C GLU A 46 13.34 -24.35 -8.51
N ASP A 47 13.17 -23.39 -9.41
CA ASP A 47 14.28 -22.78 -10.17
C ASP A 47 15.01 -21.65 -9.42
N GLY A 48 14.56 -21.34 -8.20
CA GLY A 48 15.11 -20.28 -7.35
C GLY A 48 14.45 -18.91 -7.56
N THR A 49 13.50 -18.78 -8.46
CA THR A 49 12.72 -17.54 -8.63
C THR A 49 11.91 -17.25 -7.37
N ARG A 50 11.95 -16.00 -6.91
CA ARG A 50 11.25 -15.56 -5.71
C ARG A 50 10.14 -14.59 -6.05
N TYR A 51 8.99 -14.78 -5.41
CA TYR A 51 7.83 -13.90 -5.55
C TYR A 51 7.43 -13.34 -4.20
N LEU A 52 7.13 -12.04 -4.18
CA LEU A 52 6.38 -11.39 -3.11
C LEU A 52 4.90 -11.42 -3.50
N ASN A 53 4.09 -12.08 -2.68
CA ASN A 53 2.65 -12.13 -2.86
C ASN A 53 2.01 -11.16 -1.88
N ILE A 54 1.07 -10.36 -2.35
CA ILE A 54 0.35 -9.37 -1.54
C ILE A 54 -1.14 -9.55 -1.75
N SER A 55 -1.88 -9.66 -0.65
CA SER A 55 -3.33 -9.60 -0.60
C SER A 55 -3.74 -8.41 0.25
N ILE A 56 -4.70 -7.61 -0.23
CA ILE A 56 -5.29 -6.51 0.52
C ILE A 56 -6.80 -6.67 0.47
N SER A 57 -7.43 -6.61 1.65
CA SER A 57 -8.87 -6.51 1.81
C SER A 57 -9.18 -5.20 2.55
N ALA A 58 -9.99 -4.32 1.95
CA ALA A 58 -10.31 -3.02 2.55
C ALA A 58 -11.77 -2.66 2.34
N ALA A 59 -12.32 -1.87 3.28
CA ALA A 59 -13.69 -1.37 3.25
C ALA A 59 -13.74 0.11 3.65
N GLY A 60 -14.83 0.78 3.27
CA GLY A 60 -14.99 2.23 3.52
C GLY A 60 -14.34 3.11 2.46
N LEU A 61 -13.82 2.53 1.39
CA LEU A 61 -13.21 3.23 0.27
C LEU A 61 -14.26 3.96 -0.59
N THR A 62 -13.83 4.98 -1.34
CA THR A 62 -14.70 5.65 -2.32
C THR A 62 -15.18 4.63 -3.37
N PRO A 63 -16.50 4.41 -3.53
CA PRO A 63 -17.02 3.40 -4.43
C PRO A 63 -16.79 3.68 -5.92
N ASP A 64 -16.71 2.61 -6.72
CA ASP A 64 -16.69 2.64 -8.19
C ASP A 64 -15.54 3.48 -8.80
N VAL A 65 -14.45 3.66 -8.06
CA VAL A 65 -13.23 4.35 -8.53
C VAL A 65 -12.00 3.47 -8.36
N ARG A 66 -10.94 3.82 -9.08
CA ARG A 66 -9.64 3.18 -8.92
C ARG A 66 -8.90 3.81 -7.75
N HIS A 67 -8.33 2.97 -6.91
CA HIS A 67 -7.51 3.39 -5.78
C HIS A 67 -6.04 3.14 -6.06
N ALA A 68 -5.24 4.20 -5.92
CA ALA A 68 -3.79 4.04 -5.87
C ALA A 68 -3.42 3.39 -4.53
N GLN A 69 -2.46 2.47 -4.59
CA GLN A 69 -1.94 1.78 -3.42
C GLN A 69 -0.48 1.40 -3.68
N HIS A 70 0.33 1.50 -2.64
CA HIS A 70 1.77 1.34 -2.79
C HIS A 70 2.40 0.73 -1.54
N VAL A 71 3.56 0.07 -1.72
CA VAL A 71 4.51 -0.12 -0.63
C VAL A 71 5.45 1.07 -0.62
N HIS A 72 5.54 1.73 0.51
CA HIS A 72 6.40 2.89 0.77
C HIS A 72 7.60 2.52 1.63
N GLY A 73 8.65 3.35 1.59
CA GLY A 73 9.81 3.16 2.45
C GLY A 73 10.71 4.37 2.54
N THR A 74 11.36 4.47 3.68
CA THR A 74 12.37 5.49 3.99
C THR A 74 13.78 4.91 3.87
N PHE A 75 14.75 5.82 3.75
CA PHE A 75 16.18 5.51 3.71
C PHE A 75 16.94 6.44 4.65
N ASP A 76 18.01 5.96 5.24
CA ASP A 76 18.91 6.78 6.02
C ASP A 76 19.80 7.67 5.14
N ALA A 77 20.66 8.50 5.74
CA ALA A 77 21.52 9.41 5.01
C ALA A 77 22.58 8.69 4.13
N GLU A 78 22.86 7.45 4.41
CA GLU A 78 23.76 6.57 3.66
C GLU A 78 23.04 5.80 2.54
N GLY A 79 21.70 5.94 2.44
CA GLY A 79 20.85 5.27 1.45
C GLY A 79 20.48 3.83 1.83
N ASN A 80 20.62 3.42 3.09
CA ASN A 80 20.14 2.13 3.52
C ASN A 80 18.66 2.20 3.89
N PRO A 81 17.91 1.10 3.68
CA PRO A 81 16.55 0.98 4.16
C PRO A 81 16.42 1.35 5.64
N SER A 82 15.54 2.27 5.96
CA SER A 82 15.22 2.68 7.33
C SER A 82 13.74 2.45 7.62
N ASP A 83 13.40 2.45 8.91
CA ASP A 83 12.06 2.18 9.38
C ASP A 83 11.11 3.32 8.99
N ALA A 84 10.07 2.98 8.25
CA ALA A 84 8.98 3.88 7.90
C ALA A 84 7.92 3.81 8.99
N ARG A 85 7.04 4.79 9.06
CA ARG A 85 5.93 4.80 10.00
C ARG A 85 4.66 5.36 9.36
N MET A 86 3.53 4.97 9.87
CA MET A 86 2.27 5.59 9.52
C MET A 86 2.31 7.10 9.86
N PRO A 87 1.91 8.00 8.94
CA PRO A 87 1.77 9.42 9.24
C PRO A 87 0.68 9.67 10.28
N VAL A 88 0.86 10.68 11.08
CA VAL A 88 -0.08 11.12 12.13
C VAL A 88 -0.44 12.58 11.92
N ILE A 89 -1.51 13.06 12.56
CA ILE A 89 -1.97 14.45 12.41
C ILE A 89 -0.88 15.51 12.75
N ALA A 90 0.15 15.14 13.48
CA ALA A 90 1.28 16.03 13.73
C ALA A 90 2.19 16.26 12.49
N ASP A 91 2.03 15.45 11.45
CA ASP A 91 2.71 15.60 10.17
C ASP A 91 1.96 16.56 9.22
N ASP A 92 0.71 16.93 9.52
CA ASP A 92 -0.07 18.00 8.87
C ASP A 92 0.63 19.34 9.13
N ALA A 93 1.39 19.84 8.14
CA ALA A 93 2.27 20.98 8.28
C ALA A 93 1.54 22.32 8.09
N ASP A 94 0.52 22.35 7.27
CA ASP A 94 -0.26 23.55 6.98
C ASP A 94 -1.52 23.68 7.84
N GLN A 95 -1.83 22.62 8.63
CA GLN A 95 -2.91 22.57 9.62
C GLN A 95 -4.31 22.70 9.01
N ASP A 96 -4.52 22.10 7.84
CA ASP A 96 -5.80 22.03 7.18
C ASP A 96 -6.68 20.87 7.72
N GLY A 97 -6.07 19.96 8.50
CA GLY A 97 -6.73 18.80 9.11
C GLY A 97 -6.56 17.51 8.30
N PHE A 98 -5.74 17.52 7.27
CA PHE A 98 -5.36 16.37 6.46
C PHE A 98 -3.85 16.21 6.45
N VAL A 99 -3.37 14.99 6.27
CA VAL A 99 -1.96 14.72 5.98
C VAL A 99 -1.87 14.28 4.52
N GLU A 100 -1.41 15.17 3.69
CA GLU A 100 -1.26 14.90 2.26
C GLU A 100 0.01 14.12 1.95
N VAL A 101 0.14 13.74 0.66
CA VAL A 101 1.28 12.94 0.19
C VAL A 101 2.63 13.55 0.56
N LEU A 102 2.80 14.86 0.34
CA LEU A 102 4.09 15.52 0.59
C LEU A 102 4.39 15.68 2.08
N GLU A 103 3.37 15.84 2.89
CA GLU A 103 3.50 15.94 4.35
C GLU A 103 3.81 14.58 4.98
N GLY A 104 3.14 13.53 4.48
CA GLY A 104 3.40 12.15 4.90
C GLY A 104 4.76 11.61 4.45
N LEU A 105 5.40 12.24 3.46
CA LEU A 105 6.65 11.74 2.85
C LEU A 105 7.78 11.52 3.85
N ALA A 106 7.89 12.38 4.88
CA ALA A 106 8.90 12.22 5.93
C ALA A 106 8.63 11.01 6.85
N ALA A 107 7.39 10.52 6.88
CA ALA A 107 6.96 9.38 7.68
C ALA A 107 7.08 8.07 6.91
N TYR A 108 6.38 7.93 5.79
CA TYR A 108 6.34 6.69 5.01
C TYR A 108 7.38 6.63 3.87
N GLY A 109 7.99 7.74 3.47
CA GLY A 109 9.00 7.76 2.41
C GLY A 109 8.43 7.71 0.99
N ASP A 110 9.30 7.37 0.03
CA ASP A 110 8.91 7.26 -1.38
C ASP A 110 8.17 5.95 -1.68
N ILE A 111 7.52 5.88 -2.83
CA ILE A 111 6.95 4.65 -3.37
C ILE A 111 8.08 3.74 -3.82
N LEU A 112 8.09 2.50 -3.34
CA LEU A 112 9.07 1.48 -3.73
C LEU A 112 8.46 0.44 -4.68
N LEU A 113 7.17 0.14 -4.49
CA LEU A 113 6.43 -0.85 -5.27
C LEU A 113 5.00 -0.38 -5.46
N PRO A 114 4.61 0.06 -6.67
CA PRO A 114 3.21 0.28 -7.00
C PRO A 114 2.42 -1.02 -6.99
N LEU A 115 1.29 -1.03 -6.29
CA LEU A 115 0.43 -2.21 -6.18
C LEU A 115 -0.65 -2.17 -7.27
N THR A 116 -0.26 -2.65 -8.43
CA THR A 116 -1.11 -2.77 -9.64
C THR A 116 -1.23 -4.22 -10.06
N ASP A 117 -2.18 -4.53 -10.94
CA ASP A 117 -2.25 -5.83 -11.59
C ASP A 117 -1.10 -6.01 -12.62
N GLY A 118 -1.05 -7.20 -13.24
CA GLY A 118 0.00 -7.54 -14.21
C GLY A 118 0.03 -6.65 -15.47
N ASP A 119 -1.01 -5.86 -15.70
CA ASP A 119 -1.12 -4.89 -16.79
C ASP A 119 -0.84 -3.44 -16.32
N GLY A 120 -0.42 -3.26 -15.08
CA GLY A 120 -0.14 -1.96 -14.47
C GLY A 120 -1.40 -1.17 -14.12
N VAL A 121 -2.53 -1.85 -13.95
CA VAL A 121 -3.82 -1.21 -13.68
C VAL A 121 -4.11 -1.20 -12.17
N LEU A 122 -4.48 -0.04 -11.66
CA LEU A 122 -4.89 0.14 -10.26
C LEU A 122 -6.19 -0.63 -9.97
N PRO A 123 -6.35 -1.21 -8.78
CA PRO A 123 -7.58 -1.90 -8.39
C PRO A 123 -8.77 -0.94 -8.35
N MET A 124 -9.94 -1.48 -8.65
CA MET A 124 -11.20 -0.75 -8.60
C MET A 124 -12.04 -1.24 -7.42
N THR A 125 -12.59 -0.31 -6.68
CA THR A 125 -13.54 -0.60 -5.61
C THR A 125 -14.88 -1.04 -6.16
N ARG A 126 -15.58 -1.84 -5.38
CA ARG A 126 -16.98 -2.18 -5.63
C ARG A 126 -17.91 -1.03 -5.25
N SER A 127 -19.17 -1.11 -5.68
CA SER A 127 -20.19 -0.12 -5.36
C SER A 127 -20.54 -0.02 -3.86
N ASP A 128 -20.12 -0.98 -3.06
CA ASP A 128 -20.26 -0.96 -1.61
C ASP A 128 -19.03 -0.40 -0.88
N GLY A 129 -18.02 0.09 -1.63
CA GLY A 129 -16.79 0.64 -1.07
C GLY A 129 -15.80 -0.42 -0.58
N THR A 130 -15.99 -1.68 -0.96
CA THR A 130 -15.03 -2.74 -0.65
C THR A 130 -14.04 -2.97 -1.79
N MET A 131 -12.85 -3.43 -1.45
CA MET A 131 -11.80 -3.79 -2.40
C MET A 131 -11.11 -5.07 -1.93
N ASN A 132 -10.89 -5.99 -2.88
CA ASN A 132 -9.98 -7.11 -2.70
C ASN A 132 -8.94 -7.06 -3.81
N PHE A 133 -7.69 -7.06 -3.43
CA PHE A 133 -6.55 -7.05 -4.33
C PHE A 133 -5.65 -8.24 -4.01
N ILE A 134 -5.22 -8.95 -5.03
CA ILE A 134 -4.26 -10.06 -4.89
C ILE A 134 -3.31 -10.01 -6.07
N GLN A 135 -2.00 -9.96 -5.80
CA GLN A 135 -0.97 -9.91 -6.82
C GLN A 135 0.33 -10.55 -6.35
N SER A 136 1.09 -11.11 -7.29
CA SER A 136 2.44 -11.62 -7.09
C SER A 136 3.44 -10.81 -7.90
N TYR A 137 4.53 -10.43 -7.27
CA TYR A 137 5.62 -9.64 -7.86
C TYR A 137 6.90 -10.47 -7.84
N GLU A 138 7.49 -10.70 -9.00
CA GLU A 138 8.80 -11.35 -9.08
C GLU A 138 9.87 -10.42 -8.51
N LEU A 139 10.57 -10.86 -7.47
CA LEU A 139 11.61 -10.05 -6.78
C LEU A 139 12.85 -9.83 -7.66
N GLY A 140 13.06 -10.65 -8.69
CA GLY A 140 14.14 -10.48 -9.65
C GLY A 140 13.83 -9.50 -10.79
N ASP A 141 12.58 -9.13 -10.97
CA ASP A 141 12.15 -8.19 -12.01
C ASP A 141 12.19 -6.75 -11.49
N ALA A 142 13.26 -6.02 -11.83
CA ALA A 142 13.45 -4.64 -11.41
C ALA A 142 12.35 -3.68 -11.91
N SER A 143 11.61 -4.04 -12.96
CA SER A 143 10.53 -3.20 -13.48
C SER A 143 9.33 -3.08 -12.55
N ASN A 144 9.24 -3.94 -11.52
CA ASN A 144 8.22 -3.84 -10.48
C ASN A 144 8.48 -2.70 -9.49
N PHE A 145 9.75 -2.27 -9.35
CA PHE A 145 10.18 -1.39 -8.25
C PHE A 145 10.51 0.01 -8.75
N PHE A 146 9.57 0.92 -8.63
CA PHE A 146 9.75 2.31 -9.04
C PHE A 146 8.76 3.25 -8.35
N SER A 147 9.09 4.53 -8.34
CA SER A 147 8.17 5.58 -7.91
C SER A 147 7.59 6.32 -9.12
N PRO A 148 6.28 6.26 -9.36
CA PRO A 148 5.64 7.05 -10.41
C PRO A 148 5.59 8.56 -10.07
N VAL A 149 5.89 8.93 -8.81
CA VAL A 149 5.84 10.32 -8.33
C VAL A 149 7.23 10.97 -8.42
N SER A 150 8.26 10.36 -7.83
CA SER A 150 9.62 10.88 -7.87
C SER A 150 10.37 10.56 -9.15
N GLY A 151 9.98 9.49 -9.85
CA GLY A 151 10.68 8.95 -11.00
C GLY A 151 11.93 8.13 -10.65
N ASN A 152 12.09 7.78 -9.38
CA ASN A 152 13.19 6.91 -8.93
C ASN A 152 12.90 5.45 -9.27
N ASP A 153 13.95 4.73 -9.65
CA ASP A 153 13.94 3.27 -9.79
C ASP A 153 14.53 2.64 -8.53
N TYR A 154 13.95 1.52 -8.12
CA TYR A 154 14.33 0.74 -6.95
C TYR A 154 14.56 -0.73 -7.31
N THR A 155 14.88 -1.53 -6.33
CA THR A 155 15.07 -2.97 -6.46
C THR A 155 14.45 -3.70 -5.26
N ALA A 156 14.36 -5.02 -5.34
CA ALA A 156 13.95 -5.82 -4.20
C ALA A 156 14.88 -5.64 -2.96
N ALA A 157 16.15 -5.25 -3.16
CA ALA A 157 17.06 -4.97 -2.04
C ALA A 157 16.66 -3.68 -1.30
N ASP A 158 16.12 -2.70 -2.03
CA ASP A 158 15.61 -1.46 -1.44
C ASP A 158 14.28 -1.69 -0.71
N LEU A 159 13.51 -2.70 -1.12
CA LEU A 159 12.28 -3.09 -0.43
C LEU A 159 12.56 -3.83 0.88
N MET A 160 13.64 -4.60 0.94
CA MET A 160 13.96 -5.45 2.10
C MET A 160 14.79 -4.70 3.18
N PRO A 161 14.54 -4.99 4.47
CA PRO A 161 13.50 -5.88 5.00
C PRO A 161 12.12 -5.22 4.88
N VAL A 162 11.09 -6.01 4.55
CA VAL A 162 9.73 -5.47 4.34
C VAL A 162 9.11 -4.93 5.63
N GLU A 163 9.59 -5.36 6.80
CA GLU A 163 9.18 -4.87 8.11
C GLU A 163 9.51 -3.38 8.33
N ASN A 164 10.37 -2.81 7.53
CA ASN A 164 10.68 -1.37 7.55
C ASN A 164 9.77 -0.59 6.60
N ARG A 165 8.70 -1.17 6.10
CA ARG A 165 7.86 -0.60 5.04
C ARG A 165 6.42 -0.43 5.49
N GLU A 166 5.73 0.47 4.76
CA GLU A 166 4.33 0.79 4.95
C GLU A 166 3.52 0.41 3.71
N ILE A 167 2.30 -0.07 3.89
CA ILE A 167 1.30 -0.06 2.81
C ILE A 167 0.43 1.16 2.98
N VAL A 168 0.26 1.96 1.91
CA VAL A 168 -0.59 3.14 1.90
C VAL A 168 -1.62 3.02 0.78
N LEU A 169 -2.89 3.25 1.13
CA LEU A 169 -4.00 3.36 0.21
C LEU A 169 -4.37 4.83 0.04
N HIS A 170 -4.69 5.22 -1.19
CA HIS A 170 -5.03 6.58 -1.55
C HIS A 170 -6.42 6.68 -2.18
N VAL A 171 -6.90 7.87 -2.39
CA VAL A 171 -8.18 8.28 -2.97
C VAL A 171 -9.28 8.48 -1.94
N GLN A 172 -9.64 9.72 -1.75
CA GLN A 172 -10.78 10.08 -0.91
C GLN A 172 -11.71 11.05 -1.64
N SER A 173 -13.00 10.93 -1.38
CA SER A 173 -13.96 12.00 -1.65
C SER A 173 -14.11 12.85 -0.39
N VAL A 174 -13.76 14.12 -0.48
CA VAL A 174 -13.89 15.09 0.61
C VAL A 174 -15.13 15.96 0.41
N GLY A 175 -15.68 16.48 1.49
CA GLY A 175 -16.83 17.41 1.43
C GLY A 175 -16.44 18.77 0.83
N SER A 176 -17.43 19.49 0.35
CA SER A 176 -17.23 20.87 -0.12
C SER A 176 -16.67 21.77 0.98
N GLY A 177 -15.72 22.62 0.63
CA GLY A 177 -15.03 23.52 1.55
C GLY A 177 -13.69 23.02 2.08
N PHE A 178 -13.31 21.80 1.69
CA PHE A 178 -11.96 21.28 1.88
C PHE A 178 -11.23 21.30 0.53
N GLY A 179 -10.09 21.96 0.46
CA GLY A 179 -9.25 21.95 -0.70
C GLY A 179 -9.15 23.30 -1.38
N GLU A 180 -10.12 23.80 -2.07
CA GLU A 180 -9.93 24.96 -2.94
C GLU A 180 -10.29 26.30 -2.25
N GLY A 181 -9.39 27.31 -2.31
CA GLY A 181 -9.64 28.69 -1.89
C GLY A 181 -9.56 28.95 -0.38
N THR A 182 -9.03 28.03 0.38
CA THR A 182 -8.73 28.19 1.81
C THR A 182 -7.22 28.32 2.04
N GLY A 183 -6.80 28.79 3.20
CA GLY A 183 -5.38 28.89 3.52
C GLY A 183 -4.69 27.54 3.79
N GLY A 184 -5.45 26.46 3.86
CA GLY A 184 -5.03 25.08 4.00
C GLY A 184 -5.74 24.25 2.93
N GLU A 185 -5.36 24.42 1.68
CA GLU A 185 -5.88 23.62 0.57
C GLU A 185 -5.27 22.25 0.58
N ILE A 186 -6.10 21.20 0.40
CA ILE A 186 -5.59 19.86 0.12
C ILE A 186 -4.85 19.89 -1.22
N ASN A 187 -3.57 19.64 -1.19
CA ASN A 187 -2.68 19.77 -2.32
C ASN A 187 -3.12 18.96 -3.54
N GLY A 188 -3.20 19.62 -4.69
CA GLY A 188 -3.55 18.99 -5.97
C GLY A 188 -4.99 18.54 -6.08
N SER A 189 -5.89 19.08 -5.24
CA SER A 189 -7.28 18.68 -5.21
C SER A 189 -8.24 19.80 -5.66
N GLN A 190 -9.43 19.36 -5.96
CA GLN A 190 -10.64 20.15 -6.05
C GLN A 190 -11.64 19.58 -5.06
N ASP A 191 -12.65 20.35 -4.69
CA ASP A 191 -13.77 19.85 -3.90
C ASP A 191 -14.30 18.55 -4.49
N GLY A 192 -14.37 17.50 -3.68
CA GLY A 192 -14.88 16.19 -4.02
C GLY A 192 -13.84 15.12 -4.10
N TYR A 193 -13.31 14.80 -5.28
CA TYR A 193 -12.40 13.67 -5.49
C TYR A 193 -10.94 14.09 -5.36
N VAL A 194 -10.23 13.48 -4.42
CA VAL A 194 -8.78 13.69 -4.22
C VAL A 194 -8.03 12.40 -4.47
N GLY A 195 -7.43 12.27 -5.65
CA GLY A 195 -6.83 11.04 -6.15
C GLY A 195 -5.56 10.58 -5.45
N LEU A 196 -4.89 11.48 -4.74
CA LEU A 196 -3.62 11.19 -4.08
C LEU A 196 -3.70 11.22 -2.54
N LEU A 197 -4.82 11.65 -1.95
CA LEU A 197 -4.95 11.76 -0.51
C LEU A 197 -4.85 10.38 0.15
N PRO A 198 -3.92 10.15 1.10
CA PRO A 198 -3.86 8.90 1.84
C PRO A 198 -5.15 8.67 2.63
N VAL A 199 -5.73 7.47 2.55
CA VAL A 199 -6.98 7.11 3.24
C VAL A 199 -6.79 6.02 4.28
N ALA A 200 -5.77 5.20 4.12
CA ALA A 200 -5.36 4.21 5.12
C ALA A 200 -3.87 3.92 4.95
N ALA A 201 -3.22 3.60 6.04
CA ALA A 201 -1.85 3.11 6.05
C ALA A 201 -1.66 2.09 7.16
N GLY A 202 -0.60 1.28 7.05
CA GLY A 202 -0.21 0.36 8.11
C GLY A 202 1.19 -0.17 7.92
N GLU A 203 1.87 -0.41 9.03
CA GLU A 203 3.21 -0.98 9.09
C GLU A 203 3.16 -2.47 8.74
N ILE A 204 4.17 -2.94 8.02
CA ILE A 204 4.30 -4.35 7.67
C ILE A 204 4.98 -5.06 8.84
N GLU A 205 4.26 -5.93 9.51
CA GLU A 205 4.73 -6.66 10.68
C GLU A 205 4.97 -8.13 10.37
N GLY A 206 6.09 -8.67 10.86
CA GLY A 206 6.39 -10.10 10.75
C GLY A 206 5.34 -10.96 11.45
N THR A 207 4.82 -11.98 10.76
CA THR A 207 3.83 -12.89 11.31
C THR A 207 4.21 -14.36 11.04
N ASN A 208 3.39 -15.29 11.46
CA ASN A 208 3.59 -16.70 11.20
C ASN A 208 2.42 -17.29 10.37
N ARG A 209 2.66 -18.46 9.80
CA ARG A 209 1.69 -19.13 8.93
C ARG A 209 0.31 -19.30 9.56
N ALA A 210 0.23 -19.61 10.86
CA ALA A 210 -1.05 -19.85 11.52
C ALA A 210 -1.87 -18.56 11.60
N GLN A 211 -1.23 -17.47 12.04
CA GLN A 211 -1.86 -16.14 12.09
C GLN A 211 -2.25 -15.63 10.70
N ALA A 212 -1.38 -15.85 9.69
CA ALA A 212 -1.68 -15.46 8.32
C ALA A 212 -2.89 -16.23 7.74
N LEU A 213 -3.05 -17.50 8.10
CA LEU A 213 -4.22 -18.28 7.69
C LEU A 213 -5.50 -17.83 8.42
N ASP A 214 -5.40 -17.46 9.70
CA ASP A 214 -6.54 -16.94 10.46
C ASP A 214 -7.08 -15.63 9.83
N ILE A 215 -6.18 -14.72 9.39
CA ILE A 215 -6.59 -13.48 8.70
C ILE A 215 -7.30 -13.75 7.37
N LEU A 216 -6.93 -14.83 6.67
CA LEU A 216 -7.60 -15.22 5.41
C LEU A 216 -8.99 -15.84 5.62
N GLU A 217 -9.29 -16.32 6.81
CA GLU A 217 -10.57 -16.99 7.11
C GLU A 217 -11.63 -16.01 7.66
N ASP A 218 -11.22 -14.80 8.08
CA ASP A 218 -12.09 -13.71 8.56
C ASP A 218 -12.58 -12.81 7.41
#